data_05dafb3de6f289be151119e9b6e8c7bc
#
_entry.id   05dafb3de6f289be151119e9b6e8c7bc
#
_cell.length_a   1.000
_cell.length_b   1.000
_cell.length_c   1.000
_cell.angle_alpha   90.00
_cell.angle_beta   90.00
_cell.angle_gamma   90.00
#
_symmetry.space_group_name_H-M   'P 1'
#
loop_
_entity.id
_entity.type
_entity.pdbx_description
1 polymer ?
#
loop_
_entity_poly.entity_id
_entity_poly.type
_entity_poly.pdbx_seq_one_letter_code
_entity_poly.pdbx_strand_id
1 'polypeptide(L)'
;MELACERMARGAYRIVYAAPERLNVPSFAALCKKLPIRIVAVDEAHCVSQWGQDFRPSYLAIADFIALFPKRPAVGAFTATATELVRSDIERLLTLKDPVRVVTGFDRPNLFYEVKTPKDKLDALLHFAAAHEEQRGIVYCSTRKTVEQVHAELVHYGFSAARYHAGLSDDERAKAQEDFRFDRARLIVATNAFGMGIDKSNVSYVLHYNMPQSRW
;
A
#
# COMPACT_ATOMS: atom_id res chain seq x y z
N MET A 1 16.45 15.82 9.47
CA MET A 1 16.55 14.43 9.97
C MET A 1 17.27 14.36 11.32
N GLU A 2 18.36 15.06 11.55
CA GLU A 2 19.05 15.17 12.85
C GLU A 2 18.14 15.62 13.98
N LEU A 3 17.37 16.69 13.77
CA LEU A 3 16.41 17.20 14.74
C LEU A 3 15.38 16.16 15.21
N ALA A 4 14.95 15.27 14.31
CA ALA A 4 14.01 14.19 14.67
C ALA A 4 14.68 13.16 15.57
N CYS A 5 15.94 12.78 15.28
CA CYS A 5 16.72 11.87 16.12
C CYS A 5 17.04 12.47 17.51
N GLU A 6 17.35 13.76 17.59
CA GLU A 6 17.54 14.46 18.87
C GLU A 6 16.27 14.46 19.72
N ARG A 7 15.12 14.77 19.11
CA ARG A 7 13.81 14.73 19.79
C ARG A 7 13.47 13.31 20.25
N MET A 8 13.76 12.32 19.41
CA MET A 8 13.59 10.91 19.75
C MET A 8 14.45 10.52 20.97
N ALA A 9 15.72 10.95 20.99
CA ALA A 9 16.63 10.72 22.10
C ALA A 9 16.13 11.33 23.44
N ARG A 10 15.43 12.45 23.37
CA ARG A 10 14.81 13.14 24.54
C ARG A 10 13.43 12.57 24.91
N GLY A 11 12.97 11.51 24.24
CA GLY A 11 11.68 10.89 24.53
C GLY A 11 10.46 11.71 24.10
N ALA A 12 10.64 12.64 23.14
CA ALA A 12 9.55 13.50 22.67
C ALA A 12 8.49 12.75 21.84
N TYR A 13 8.79 11.51 21.39
CA TYR A 13 7.89 10.72 20.58
C TYR A 13 7.47 9.43 21.30
N ARG A 14 6.20 9.10 21.25
CA ARG A 14 5.65 7.84 21.73
C ARG A 14 5.65 6.75 20.66
N ILE A 15 5.57 7.16 19.39
CA ILE A 15 5.57 6.29 18.21
C ILE A 15 6.59 6.85 17.24
N VAL A 16 7.38 5.97 16.63
CA VAL A 16 8.37 6.30 15.61
C VAL A 16 8.13 5.41 14.41
N TYR A 17 7.86 6.02 13.26
CA TYR A 17 7.80 5.33 11.97
C TYR A 17 9.18 5.37 11.32
N ALA A 18 9.66 4.21 10.89
CA ALA A 18 10.93 4.08 10.20
C ALA A 18 10.80 3.11 9.03
N ALA A 19 11.36 3.49 7.89
CA ALA A 19 11.52 2.55 6.79
C ALA A 19 12.60 1.51 7.15
N PRO A 20 12.47 0.24 6.68
CA PRO A 20 13.41 -0.83 7.00
C PRO A 20 14.87 -0.48 6.64
N GLU A 21 15.08 0.28 5.58
CA GLU A 21 16.41 0.76 5.15
C GLU A 21 17.11 1.60 6.24
N ARG A 22 16.31 2.26 7.08
CA ARG A 22 16.81 3.08 8.18
C ARG A 22 17.44 2.27 9.30
N LEU A 23 17.02 1.02 9.46
CA LEU A 23 17.51 0.13 10.50
C LEU A 23 18.99 -0.23 10.31
N ASN A 24 19.47 -0.19 9.06
CA ASN A 24 20.88 -0.43 8.71
C ASN A 24 21.77 0.79 8.93
N VAL A 25 21.24 1.94 9.34
CA VAL A 25 22.04 3.14 9.66
C VAL A 25 22.58 3.01 11.08
N PRO A 26 23.93 2.90 11.27
CA PRO A 26 24.51 2.59 12.59
C PRO A 26 24.13 3.58 13.68
N SER A 27 24.08 4.88 13.37
CA SER A 27 23.71 5.93 14.33
C SER A 27 22.25 5.80 14.78
N PHE A 28 21.34 5.42 13.88
CA PHE A 28 19.93 5.20 14.19
C PHE A 28 19.74 3.94 15.05
N ALA A 29 20.39 2.84 14.68
CA ALA A 29 20.34 1.59 15.44
C ALA A 29 20.91 1.77 16.87
N ALA A 30 22.04 2.48 16.99
CA ALA A 30 22.65 2.79 18.29
C ALA A 30 21.75 3.70 19.17
N LEU A 31 21.04 4.64 18.56
CA LEU A 31 20.03 5.44 19.25
C LEU A 31 18.87 4.57 19.75
N CYS A 32 18.28 3.77 18.88
CA CYS A 32 17.14 2.89 19.22
C CYS A 32 17.49 1.94 20.37
N LYS A 33 18.70 1.37 20.37
CA LYS A 33 19.19 0.47 21.44
C LYS A 33 19.17 1.11 22.83
N LYS A 34 19.30 2.43 22.93
CA LYS A 34 19.28 3.17 24.20
C LYS A 34 17.88 3.56 24.66
N LEU A 35 16.89 3.40 23.80
CA LEU A 35 15.51 3.80 24.10
C LEU A 35 14.71 2.65 24.70
N PRO A 36 13.71 2.94 25.55
CA PRO A 36 12.84 1.94 26.16
C PRO A 36 11.76 1.45 25.15
N ILE A 37 12.18 0.95 23.99
CA ILE A 37 11.26 0.43 22.97
C ILE A 37 10.64 -0.86 23.50
N ARG A 38 9.33 -0.90 23.61
CA ARG A 38 8.57 -2.03 24.14
C ARG A 38 7.95 -2.89 23.04
N ILE A 39 7.62 -2.28 21.91
CA ILE A 39 6.94 -2.92 20.80
C ILE A 39 7.62 -2.51 19.50
N VAL A 40 7.82 -3.49 18.62
CA VAL A 40 8.17 -3.28 17.20
C VAL A 40 7.02 -3.85 16.38
N ALA A 41 6.33 -2.98 15.66
CA ALA A 41 5.28 -3.36 14.72
C ALA A 41 5.85 -3.35 13.31
N VAL A 42 5.79 -4.49 12.64
CA VAL A 42 6.23 -4.67 11.24
C VAL A 42 4.99 -4.66 10.37
N ASP A 43 4.79 -3.57 9.66
CA ASP A 43 3.72 -3.47 8.66
C ASP A 43 4.18 -4.07 7.34
N GLU A 44 3.22 -4.52 6.50
CA GLU A 44 3.49 -5.24 5.25
C GLU A 44 4.53 -6.37 5.42
N ALA A 45 4.38 -7.14 6.51
CA ALA A 45 5.33 -8.17 6.90
C ALA A 45 5.58 -9.24 5.82
N HIS A 46 4.67 -9.39 4.85
CA HIS A 46 4.86 -10.27 3.69
C HIS A 46 6.09 -9.91 2.86
N CYS A 47 6.55 -8.65 2.93
CA CYS A 47 7.76 -8.19 2.24
C CYS A 47 9.06 -8.88 2.71
N VAL A 48 9.04 -9.58 3.85
CA VAL A 48 10.21 -10.36 4.33
C VAL A 48 10.39 -11.66 3.54
N SER A 49 9.34 -12.19 2.95
CA SER A 49 9.32 -13.47 2.22
C SER A 49 9.56 -13.27 0.73
N GLN A 50 10.45 -14.07 0.14
CA GLN A 50 10.65 -14.12 -1.32
C GLN A 50 9.41 -14.62 -2.08
N TRP A 51 8.49 -15.28 -1.38
CA TRP A 51 7.22 -15.76 -1.91
C TRP A 51 6.08 -14.76 -1.69
N GLY A 52 6.38 -13.62 -1.04
CA GLY A 52 5.45 -12.50 -0.90
C GLY A 52 5.31 -11.71 -2.19
N GLN A 53 4.23 -10.95 -2.31
CA GLN A 53 3.95 -10.18 -3.53
C GLN A 53 4.97 -9.05 -3.80
N ASP A 54 5.62 -8.53 -2.77
CA ASP A 54 6.55 -7.39 -2.83
C ASP A 54 7.75 -7.65 -1.91
N PHE A 55 8.58 -8.62 -2.29
CA PHE A 55 9.79 -8.93 -1.53
C PHE A 55 10.74 -7.72 -1.49
N ARG A 56 11.14 -7.33 -0.27
CA ARG A 56 12.08 -6.24 -0.03
C ARG A 56 13.25 -6.72 0.81
N PRO A 57 14.46 -6.81 0.25
CA PRO A 57 15.64 -7.28 0.97
C PRO A 57 15.90 -6.53 2.29
N SER A 58 15.55 -5.24 2.36
CA SER A 58 15.67 -4.42 3.56
C SER A 58 14.88 -4.93 4.76
N TYR A 59 13.79 -5.69 4.53
CA TYR A 59 13.01 -6.30 5.61
C TYR A 59 13.76 -7.40 6.36
N LEU A 60 14.74 -8.04 5.73
CA LEU A 60 15.57 -9.05 6.40
C LEU A 60 16.40 -8.46 7.56
N ALA A 61 16.75 -7.18 7.48
CA ALA A 61 17.46 -6.48 8.56
C ALA A 61 16.62 -6.27 9.83
N ILE A 62 15.31 -6.46 9.78
CA ILE A 62 14.43 -6.24 10.95
C ILE A 62 14.74 -7.21 12.06
N ALA A 63 15.03 -8.48 11.75
CA ALA A 63 15.37 -9.49 12.75
C ALA A 63 16.66 -9.13 13.51
N ASP A 64 17.69 -8.71 12.77
CA ASP A 64 18.96 -8.29 13.35
C ASP A 64 18.78 -7.03 14.20
N PHE A 65 17.98 -6.07 13.72
CA PHE A 65 17.63 -4.89 14.50
C PHE A 65 16.94 -5.23 15.81
N ILE A 66 15.99 -6.15 15.80
CA ILE A 66 15.29 -6.62 17.01
C ILE A 66 16.27 -7.29 17.98
N ALA A 67 17.26 -8.01 17.46
CA ALA A 67 18.29 -8.67 18.27
C ALA A 67 19.25 -7.70 18.98
N LEU A 68 19.35 -6.43 18.54
CA LEU A 68 20.19 -5.41 19.18
C LEU A 68 19.71 -4.99 20.58
N PHE A 69 18.43 -5.18 20.88
CA PHE A 69 17.89 -4.71 22.16
C PHE A 69 18.30 -5.61 23.33
N PRO A 70 18.84 -5.06 24.44
CA PRO A 70 19.19 -5.83 25.63
C PRO A 70 18.01 -6.63 26.22
N LYS A 71 16.81 -6.03 26.15
CA LYS A 71 15.55 -6.68 26.43
C LYS A 71 14.73 -6.67 25.13
N ARG A 72 14.47 -7.87 24.60
CA ARG A 72 13.70 -8.00 23.35
C ARG A 72 12.34 -7.32 23.49
N PRO A 73 11.95 -6.42 22.59
CA PRO A 73 10.62 -5.86 22.55
C PRO A 73 9.59 -6.93 22.11
N ALA A 74 8.33 -6.72 22.41
CA ALA A 74 7.25 -7.47 21.77
C ALA A 74 7.25 -7.17 20.28
N VAL A 75 7.01 -8.17 19.43
CA VAL A 75 7.01 -8.02 17.98
C VAL A 75 5.65 -8.37 17.44
N GLY A 76 5.03 -7.43 16.73
CA GLY A 76 3.81 -7.66 15.95
C GLY A 76 4.12 -7.61 14.46
N ALA A 77 3.69 -8.59 13.69
CA ALA A 77 3.80 -8.63 12.23
C ALA A 77 2.41 -8.56 11.62
N PHE A 78 2.19 -7.58 10.75
CA PHE A 78 0.90 -7.28 10.15
C PHE A 78 1.00 -7.34 8.64
N THR A 79 0.01 -7.96 8.00
CA THR A 79 -0.11 -7.98 6.54
C THR A 79 -1.55 -8.27 6.14
N ALA A 80 -2.00 -7.66 5.06
CA ALA A 80 -3.31 -7.94 4.48
C ALA A 80 -3.30 -9.22 3.62
N THR A 81 -2.13 -9.63 3.11
CA THR A 81 -1.99 -10.70 2.12
C THR A 81 -0.87 -11.65 2.52
N ALA A 82 -1.22 -12.83 3.02
CA ALA A 82 -0.23 -13.85 3.33
C ALA A 82 -0.81 -15.26 3.15
N THR A 83 -0.22 -16.04 2.26
CA THR A 83 -0.45 -17.48 2.17
C THR A 83 0.16 -18.18 3.40
N GLU A 84 -0.15 -19.45 3.60
CA GLU A 84 0.44 -20.23 4.71
C GLU A 84 1.97 -20.27 4.65
N LEU A 85 2.52 -20.39 3.44
CA LEU A 85 3.97 -20.36 3.21
C LEU A 85 4.57 -19.01 3.64
N VAL A 86 3.94 -17.90 3.24
CA VAL A 86 4.39 -16.55 3.59
C VAL A 86 4.28 -16.32 5.09
N ARG A 87 3.22 -16.82 5.75
CA ARG A 87 3.06 -16.73 7.21
C ARG A 87 4.18 -17.45 7.96
N SER A 88 4.50 -18.66 7.52
CA SER A 88 5.61 -19.44 8.09
C SER A 88 6.95 -18.73 7.91
N ASP A 89 7.18 -18.11 6.75
CA ASP A 89 8.37 -17.31 6.50
C ASP A 89 8.45 -16.08 7.41
N ILE A 90 7.34 -15.34 7.59
CA ILE A 90 7.26 -14.19 8.51
C ILE A 90 7.71 -14.60 9.91
N GLU A 91 7.18 -15.69 10.44
CA GLU A 91 7.53 -16.16 11.78
C GLU A 91 9.01 -16.53 11.88
N ARG A 92 9.50 -17.29 10.92
CA ARG A 92 10.90 -17.74 10.86
C ARG A 92 11.87 -16.58 10.67
N LEU A 93 11.63 -15.73 9.67
CA LEU A 93 12.56 -14.67 9.27
C LEU A 93 12.56 -13.49 10.24
N LEU A 94 11.44 -13.17 10.88
CA LEU A 94 11.36 -12.17 11.95
C LEU A 94 11.67 -12.78 13.34
N THR A 95 11.99 -14.08 13.39
CA THR A 95 12.31 -14.79 14.62
C THR A 95 11.22 -14.62 15.70
N LEU A 96 9.95 -14.69 15.32
CA LEU A 96 8.85 -14.54 16.28
C LEU A 96 8.88 -15.70 17.30
N LYS A 97 8.65 -15.39 18.58
CA LYS A 97 8.66 -16.36 19.68
C LYS A 97 7.24 -16.60 20.13
N ASP A 98 6.77 -17.85 20.01
CA ASP A 98 5.44 -18.30 20.42
C ASP A 98 4.33 -17.32 19.96
N PRO A 99 4.26 -16.99 18.64
CA PRO A 99 3.35 -15.95 18.16
C PRO A 99 1.89 -16.39 18.26
N VAL A 100 1.03 -15.48 18.69
CA VAL A 100 -0.41 -15.65 18.54
C VAL A 100 -0.76 -15.30 17.09
N ARG A 101 -1.32 -16.26 16.35
CA ARG A 101 -1.81 -16.04 14.99
C ARG A 101 -3.26 -15.60 15.00
N VAL A 102 -3.54 -14.47 14.39
CA VAL A 102 -4.90 -14.02 14.14
C VAL A 102 -5.08 -13.93 12.63
N VAL A 103 -5.95 -14.76 12.07
CA VAL A 103 -6.27 -14.78 10.64
C VAL A 103 -7.75 -14.48 10.51
N THR A 104 -8.07 -13.32 9.94
CA THR A 104 -9.45 -13.00 9.54
C THR A 104 -9.70 -13.58 8.15
N GLY A 105 -10.90 -14.08 7.88
CA GLY A 105 -11.23 -14.63 6.57
C GLY A 105 -11.06 -13.59 5.44
N PHE A 106 -10.78 -14.09 4.24
CA PHE A 106 -10.69 -13.26 3.02
C PHE A 106 -12.06 -12.95 2.43
N ASP A 107 -13.12 -13.59 2.94
CA ASP A 107 -14.46 -13.37 2.44
C ASP A 107 -14.96 -11.98 2.81
N ARG A 108 -15.38 -11.24 1.82
CA ARG A 108 -15.88 -9.87 1.90
C ARG A 108 -17.29 -9.84 1.29
N PRO A 109 -18.33 -10.23 2.03
CA PRO A 109 -19.69 -10.38 1.49
C PRO A 109 -20.28 -9.08 0.93
N ASN A 110 -19.69 -7.95 1.25
CA ASN A 110 -20.03 -6.64 0.71
C ASN A 110 -19.36 -6.31 -0.63
N LEU A 111 -18.48 -7.18 -1.14
CA LEU A 111 -17.81 -6.98 -2.42
C LEU A 111 -18.41 -7.89 -3.48
N PHE A 112 -18.82 -7.28 -4.59
CA PHE A 112 -19.27 -7.98 -5.79
C PHE A 112 -18.16 -7.97 -6.84
N TYR A 113 -17.89 -9.14 -7.45
CA TYR A 113 -16.89 -9.30 -8.49
C TYR A 113 -17.55 -9.74 -9.79
N GLU A 114 -17.24 -9.05 -10.88
CA GLU A 114 -17.73 -9.37 -12.21
C GLU A 114 -16.61 -9.27 -13.24
N VAL A 115 -16.57 -10.17 -14.21
CA VAL A 115 -15.68 -10.10 -15.37
C VAL A 115 -16.51 -9.91 -16.61
N LYS A 116 -16.26 -8.82 -17.34
CA LYS A 116 -16.90 -8.50 -18.61
C LYS A 116 -15.90 -8.60 -19.76
N THR A 117 -16.36 -9.10 -20.91
CA THR A 117 -15.57 -9.19 -22.13
C THR A 117 -16.24 -8.37 -23.25
N PRO A 118 -16.26 -7.05 -23.13
CA PRO A 118 -16.90 -6.18 -24.10
C PRO A 118 -16.10 -6.16 -25.42
N LYS A 119 -16.79 -5.92 -26.53
CA LYS A 119 -16.14 -5.67 -27.84
C LYS A 119 -15.32 -4.40 -27.83
N ASP A 120 -15.87 -3.34 -27.20
CA ASP A 120 -15.18 -2.07 -26.96
C ASP A 120 -15.11 -1.82 -25.46
N LYS A 121 -13.89 -1.79 -24.95
CA LYS A 121 -13.61 -1.57 -23.52
C LYS A 121 -13.85 -0.13 -23.09
N LEU A 122 -13.53 0.82 -23.97
CA LEU A 122 -13.71 2.24 -23.67
C LEU A 122 -15.20 2.58 -23.59
N ASP A 123 -15.95 2.16 -24.57
CA ASP A 123 -17.41 2.33 -24.58
C ASP A 123 -18.06 1.72 -23.33
N ALA A 124 -17.68 0.50 -22.97
CA ALA A 124 -18.18 -0.16 -21.76
C ALA A 124 -17.80 0.60 -20.48
N LEU A 125 -16.59 1.19 -20.40
CA LEU A 125 -16.16 2.02 -19.27
C LEU A 125 -16.98 3.31 -19.19
N LEU A 126 -17.20 3.98 -20.31
CA LEU A 126 -17.97 5.23 -20.37
C LEU A 126 -19.44 5.01 -19.94
N HIS A 127 -20.06 3.96 -20.46
CA HIS A 127 -21.42 3.58 -20.05
C HIS A 127 -21.50 3.23 -18.57
N PHE A 128 -20.52 2.48 -18.04
CA PHE A 128 -20.49 2.17 -16.63
C PHE A 128 -20.31 3.42 -15.77
N ALA A 129 -19.37 4.30 -16.13
CA ALA A 129 -19.12 5.54 -15.41
C ALA A 129 -20.33 6.50 -15.43
N ALA A 130 -21.07 6.54 -16.54
CA ALA A 130 -22.31 7.31 -16.65
C ALA A 130 -23.42 6.74 -15.77
N ALA A 131 -23.61 5.42 -15.78
CA ALA A 131 -24.62 4.75 -14.94
C ALA A 131 -24.34 4.89 -13.42
N HIS A 132 -23.09 5.24 -13.03
CA HIS A 132 -22.67 5.38 -11.63
C HIS A 132 -22.15 6.80 -11.33
N GLU A 133 -22.85 7.82 -11.87
CA GLU A 133 -22.37 9.22 -11.84
C GLU A 133 -22.17 9.77 -10.44
N GLU A 134 -22.95 9.38 -9.46
CA GLU A 134 -22.85 9.82 -8.07
C GLU A 134 -21.74 9.09 -7.28
N GLN A 135 -21.15 8.05 -7.84
CA GLN A 135 -20.21 7.18 -7.14
C GLN A 135 -18.75 7.55 -7.47
N ARG A 136 -17.83 7.18 -6.58
CA ARG A 136 -16.39 7.37 -6.72
C ARG A 136 -15.75 6.06 -7.14
N GLY A 137 -14.87 6.11 -8.12
CA GLY A 137 -14.26 4.91 -8.68
C GLY A 137 -12.77 5.02 -8.99
N ILE A 138 -12.11 3.87 -9.00
CA ILE A 138 -10.73 3.72 -9.43
C ILE A 138 -10.71 2.88 -10.72
N VAL A 139 -10.00 3.35 -11.74
CA VAL A 139 -9.80 2.62 -13.00
C VAL A 139 -8.33 2.23 -13.10
N TYR A 140 -8.03 0.94 -12.93
CA TYR A 140 -6.67 0.44 -13.07
C TYR A 140 -6.35 0.07 -14.51
N CYS A 141 -5.23 0.59 -15.01
CA CYS A 141 -4.65 0.30 -16.31
C CYS A 141 -3.25 -0.32 -16.17
N SER A 142 -2.89 -1.22 -17.07
CA SER A 142 -1.61 -1.95 -17.02
C SER A 142 -0.40 -1.09 -17.39
N THR A 143 -0.59 -0.01 -18.16
CA THR A 143 0.52 0.84 -18.63
C THR A 143 0.23 2.32 -18.44
N ARG A 144 1.29 3.14 -18.33
CA ARG A 144 1.19 4.60 -18.28
C ARG A 144 0.47 5.15 -19.50
N LYS A 145 0.78 4.63 -20.69
CA LYS A 145 0.15 5.04 -21.96
C LYS A 145 -1.36 4.82 -21.93
N THR A 146 -1.80 3.67 -21.43
CA THR A 146 -3.24 3.38 -21.30
C THR A 146 -3.90 4.30 -20.28
N VAL A 147 -3.23 4.64 -19.18
CA VAL A 147 -3.75 5.62 -18.20
C VAL A 147 -4.01 6.96 -18.88
N GLU A 148 -3.03 7.47 -19.65
CA GLU A 148 -3.16 8.75 -20.35
C GLU A 148 -4.32 8.74 -21.37
N GLN A 149 -4.45 7.67 -22.15
CA GLN A 149 -5.50 7.52 -23.14
C GLN A 149 -6.90 7.46 -22.48
N VAL A 150 -7.07 6.58 -21.48
CA VAL A 150 -8.36 6.42 -20.80
C VAL A 150 -8.75 7.68 -20.04
N HIS A 151 -7.79 8.35 -19.41
CA HIS A 151 -8.03 9.64 -18.74
C HIS A 151 -8.48 10.70 -19.73
N ALA A 152 -7.79 10.86 -20.87
CA ALA A 152 -8.12 11.85 -21.88
C ALA A 152 -9.54 11.65 -22.43
N GLU A 153 -9.92 10.39 -22.69
CA GLU A 153 -11.29 10.05 -23.16
C GLU A 153 -12.34 10.35 -22.07
N LEU A 154 -12.12 9.96 -20.81
CA LEU A 154 -13.05 10.29 -19.74
C LEU A 154 -13.26 11.80 -19.62
N VAL A 155 -12.19 12.60 -19.67
CA VAL A 155 -12.29 14.06 -19.63
C VAL A 155 -12.99 14.62 -20.86
N HIS A 156 -12.71 14.07 -22.06
CA HIS A 156 -13.38 14.46 -23.30
C HIS A 156 -14.91 14.27 -23.24
N TYR A 157 -15.35 13.17 -22.60
CA TYR A 157 -16.77 12.91 -22.38
C TYR A 157 -17.35 13.60 -21.14
N GLY A 158 -16.62 14.53 -20.52
CA GLY A 158 -17.12 15.38 -19.43
C GLY A 158 -17.01 14.78 -18.03
N PHE A 159 -16.35 13.62 -17.86
CA PHE A 159 -16.16 13.05 -16.53
C PHE A 159 -15.07 13.78 -15.75
N SER A 160 -15.32 14.05 -14.47
CA SER A 160 -14.32 14.56 -13.54
C SER A 160 -13.34 13.43 -13.18
N ALA A 161 -12.19 13.38 -13.83
CA ALA A 161 -11.19 12.34 -13.66
C ALA A 161 -9.80 12.92 -13.40
N ALA A 162 -9.03 12.26 -12.52
CA ALA A 162 -7.61 12.48 -12.33
C ALA A 162 -6.82 11.27 -12.86
N ARG A 163 -5.53 11.47 -13.15
CA ARG A 163 -4.62 10.40 -13.57
C ARG A 163 -3.48 10.23 -12.57
N TYR A 164 -3.00 8.98 -12.41
CA TYR A 164 -1.92 8.69 -11.48
C TYR A 164 -1.02 7.55 -11.98
N HIS A 165 0.26 7.84 -12.17
CA HIS A 165 1.29 6.82 -12.48
C HIS A 165 2.69 7.35 -12.18
N ALA A 166 3.67 6.45 -12.08
CA ALA A 166 5.05 6.77 -11.70
C ALA A 166 5.81 7.65 -12.71
N GLY A 167 5.23 7.97 -13.88
CA GLY A 167 5.83 8.90 -14.85
C GLY A 167 5.45 10.37 -14.62
N LEU A 168 4.52 10.64 -13.71
CA LEU A 168 4.15 12.00 -13.30
C LEU A 168 5.18 12.55 -12.31
N SER A 169 5.31 13.88 -12.24
CA SER A 169 6.06 14.56 -11.19
C SER A 169 5.45 14.33 -9.81
N ASP A 170 6.21 14.59 -8.75
CA ASP A 170 5.73 14.45 -7.38
C ASP A 170 4.53 15.38 -7.11
N ASP A 171 4.58 16.60 -7.64
CA ASP A 171 3.51 17.60 -7.49
C ASP A 171 2.23 17.17 -8.22
N GLU A 172 2.34 16.64 -9.45
CA GLU A 172 1.19 16.11 -10.19
C GLU A 172 0.56 14.93 -9.45
N ARG A 173 1.37 14.03 -8.91
CA ARG A 173 0.88 12.89 -8.13
C ARG A 173 0.18 13.33 -6.86
N ALA A 174 0.80 14.25 -6.11
CA ALA A 174 0.20 14.81 -4.89
C ALA A 174 -1.13 15.48 -5.20
N LYS A 175 -1.19 16.30 -6.25
CA LYS A 175 -2.42 16.97 -6.68
C LYS A 175 -3.50 15.97 -7.07
N ALA A 176 -3.19 14.97 -7.89
CA ALA A 176 -4.16 13.95 -8.32
C ALA A 176 -4.72 13.18 -7.12
N GLN A 177 -3.87 12.85 -6.16
CA GLN A 177 -4.28 12.16 -4.93
C GLN A 177 -5.18 13.04 -4.07
N GLU A 178 -4.85 14.32 -3.91
CA GLU A 178 -5.69 15.28 -3.20
C GLU A 178 -7.04 15.49 -3.88
N ASP A 179 -7.04 15.68 -5.21
CA ASP A 179 -8.25 15.90 -5.98
C ASP A 179 -9.21 14.71 -5.85
N PHE A 180 -8.68 13.48 -5.87
CA PHE A 180 -9.48 12.29 -5.62
C PHE A 180 -9.92 12.17 -4.16
N ARG A 181 -9.01 12.43 -3.21
CA ARG A 181 -9.30 12.35 -1.77
C ARG A 181 -10.42 13.29 -1.34
N PHE A 182 -10.42 14.52 -1.86
CA PHE A 182 -11.38 15.58 -1.51
C PHE A 182 -12.55 15.69 -2.48
N ASP A 183 -12.82 14.65 -3.27
CA ASP A 183 -13.95 14.56 -4.21
C ASP A 183 -13.95 15.62 -5.33
N ARG A 184 -12.82 16.29 -5.57
CA ARG A 184 -12.65 17.19 -6.72
C ARG A 184 -12.53 16.42 -8.03
N ALA A 185 -11.95 15.22 -7.98
CA ALA A 185 -12.02 14.23 -9.05
C ALA A 185 -12.88 13.05 -8.60
N ARG A 186 -13.88 12.69 -9.39
CA ARG A 186 -14.77 11.56 -9.14
C ARG A 186 -14.12 10.24 -9.46
N LEU A 187 -13.32 10.22 -10.52
CA LEU A 187 -12.59 9.05 -10.97
C LEU A 187 -11.09 9.27 -10.83
N ILE A 188 -10.36 8.19 -10.58
CA ILE A 188 -8.92 8.20 -10.75
C ILE A 188 -8.52 7.05 -11.67
N VAL A 189 -7.80 7.39 -12.75
CA VAL A 189 -7.24 6.41 -13.70
C VAL A 189 -5.78 6.21 -13.35
N ALA A 190 -5.39 4.99 -13.01
CA ALA A 190 -4.07 4.76 -12.44
C ALA A 190 -3.43 3.44 -12.88
N THR A 191 -2.11 3.37 -12.73
CA THR A 191 -1.41 2.08 -12.67
C THR A 191 -1.43 1.56 -11.22
N ASN A 192 -0.91 0.35 -11.00
CA ASN A 192 -0.73 -0.23 -9.66
C ASN A 192 0.13 0.62 -8.69
N ALA A 193 0.78 1.67 -9.18
CA ALA A 193 1.46 2.66 -8.33
C ALA A 193 0.50 3.47 -7.43
N PHE A 194 -0.80 3.47 -7.75
CA PHE A 194 -1.85 4.05 -6.93
C PHE A 194 -2.54 2.95 -6.13
N GLY A 195 -2.72 3.08 -4.85
CA GLY A 195 -3.51 2.14 -4.06
C GLY A 195 -2.98 1.90 -2.65
N MET A 196 -1.70 1.70 -2.47
CA MET A 196 -1.12 1.52 -1.13
C MET A 196 -1.20 2.83 -0.33
N GLY A 197 -1.81 2.77 0.85
CA GLY A 197 -1.91 3.93 1.76
C GLY A 197 -2.97 4.96 1.40
N ILE A 198 -3.92 4.65 0.52
CA ILE A 198 -5.03 5.56 0.22
C ILE A 198 -6.18 5.28 1.18
N ASP A 199 -6.36 6.21 2.09
CA ASP A 199 -7.50 6.22 3.01
C ASP A 199 -8.63 7.05 2.40
N LYS A 200 -9.56 6.36 1.69
CA LYS A 200 -10.77 6.94 1.11
C LYS A 200 -11.93 5.97 1.26
N SER A 201 -12.80 6.27 2.21
CA SER A 201 -13.90 5.38 2.62
C SER A 201 -15.06 5.31 1.62
N ASN A 202 -15.18 6.28 0.70
CA ASN A 202 -16.29 6.38 -0.25
C ASN A 202 -15.96 5.90 -1.67
N VAL A 203 -14.96 5.05 -1.84
CA VAL A 203 -14.73 4.35 -3.12
C VAL A 203 -15.79 3.26 -3.26
N SER A 204 -16.64 3.39 -4.27
CA SER A 204 -17.76 2.46 -4.49
C SER A 204 -17.42 1.32 -5.44
N TYR A 205 -16.46 1.54 -6.37
CA TYR A 205 -16.06 0.52 -7.33
C TYR A 205 -14.61 0.66 -7.77
N VAL A 206 -14.06 -0.48 -8.18
CA VAL A 206 -12.75 -0.58 -8.80
C VAL A 206 -12.91 -1.32 -10.13
N LEU A 207 -12.45 -0.71 -11.20
CA LEU A 207 -12.46 -1.27 -12.54
C LEU A 207 -11.04 -1.61 -13.00
N HIS A 208 -10.81 -2.84 -13.40
CA HIS A 208 -9.59 -3.23 -14.07
C HIS A 208 -9.82 -3.16 -15.60
N TYR A 209 -9.33 -2.09 -16.23
CA TYR A 209 -9.40 -1.91 -17.68
C TYR A 209 -8.63 -2.99 -18.46
N ASN A 210 -7.57 -3.48 -17.83
CA ASN A 210 -6.80 -4.64 -18.28
C ASN A 210 -6.87 -5.72 -17.20
N MET A 211 -6.92 -6.98 -17.62
CA MET A 211 -6.84 -8.10 -16.68
C MET A 211 -5.56 -8.00 -15.85
N PRO A 212 -5.62 -8.08 -14.53
CA PRO A 212 -4.42 -8.10 -13.69
C PRO A 212 -3.56 -9.34 -13.98
N GLN A 213 -2.23 -9.20 -13.84
CA GLN A 213 -1.29 -10.28 -14.15
C GLN A 213 -1.34 -11.45 -13.15
N SER A 214 -1.76 -11.19 -11.92
CA SER A 214 -1.94 -12.21 -10.87
C SER A 214 -3.37 -12.21 -10.38
N ARG A 215 -3.88 -13.41 -10.08
CA ARG A 215 -5.08 -13.57 -9.26
C ARG A 215 -4.65 -13.38 -7.80
N TRP A 216 -5.38 -12.57 -7.09
CA TRP A 216 -5.20 -12.37 -5.64
C TRP A 216 -5.52 -13.63 -4.87
#